data_4e794267b7c8dd30ca234ba08f57bdfe
#
_entry.id   4e794267b7c8dd30ca234ba08f57bdfe
#
_cell.length_a   1.000
_cell.length_b   1.000
_cell.length_c   1.000
_cell.angle_alpha   90.00
_cell.angle_beta   90.00
_cell.angle_gamma   90.00
#
_symmetry.space_group_name_H-M   'P 1'
#
loop_
_entity.id
_entity.type
_entity.pdbx_description
1 polymer ?
#
loop_
_entity_poly.entity_id
_entity_poly.type
_entity_poly.pdbx_seq_one_letter_code
_entity_poly.pdbx_strand_id
1 'polypeptide(L)'
;SDVCSSDLLELVKRGHRLVADDRVDVFARDEMTLWGEPAEILRHLLEIRGVGIIDVMSLYGASAVKDSSQVQIAVYLENYTKEQTYDRLGNNAEEIEFCGVTIPRIRIPVKTGRNISVVIEAAAMNYRAKEMGYDATKTFEDRLTQLIDQNEVKV
;
A
#
# COMPACT_ATOMS: atom_id res chain seq x y z
N SER A 1 7.86 -6.65 12.68
CA SER A 1 6.98 -5.80 11.89
C SER A 1 5.77 -5.42 12.74
N ASP A 2 5.51 -4.13 12.84
CA ASP A 2 4.44 -3.59 13.69
C ASP A 2 3.11 -3.47 12.93
N VAL A 3 2.99 -4.11 11.77
CA VAL A 3 1.70 -4.25 11.10
C VAL A 3 0.97 -5.36 11.83
N CYS A 4 0.05 -4.95 12.64
CA CYS A 4 -0.81 -5.90 13.33
C CYS A 4 -1.77 -6.53 12.33
N SER A 5 -2.02 -7.82 12.45
CA SER A 5 -3.04 -8.51 11.64
C SER A 5 -4.41 -7.85 11.77
N SER A 6 -4.65 -7.10 12.84
CA SER A 6 -5.84 -6.27 12.99
C SER A 6 -5.94 -5.16 11.93
N ASP A 7 -4.81 -4.63 11.45
CA ASP A 7 -4.81 -3.64 10.37
C ASP A 7 -5.24 -4.27 9.05
N LEU A 8 -4.80 -5.49 8.77
CA LEU A 8 -5.26 -6.24 7.61
C LEU A 8 -6.75 -6.54 7.68
N LEU A 9 -7.23 -6.92 8.86
CA LEU A 9 -8.65 -7.16 9.06
C LEU A 9 -9.49 -5.90 8.84
N GLU A 10 -9.00 -4.75 9.28
CA GLU A 10 -9.65 -3.47 9.02
C GLU A 10 -9.75 -3.19 7.51
N LEU A 11 -8.68 -3.46 6.76
CA LEU A 11 -8.70 -3.33 5.30
C LEU A 11 -9.71 -4.27 4.65
N VAL A 12 -9.80 -5.52 5.12
CA VAL A 12 -10.82 -6.47 4.65
C VAL A 12 -12.22 -5.94 4.91
N LYS A 13 -12.48 -5.40 6.09
CA LYS A 13 -13.77 -4.79 6.44
C LYS A 13 -14.11 -3.58 5.56
N ARG A 14 -13.11 -2.91 5.04
CA ARG A 14 -13.27 -1.77 4.12
C ARG A 14 -13.42 -2.19 2.66
N GLY A 15 -13.48 -3.48 2.37
CA GLY A 15 -13.73 -4.02 1.04
C GLY A 15 -12.49 -4.49 0.28
N HIS A 16 -11.33 -4.48 0.90
CA HIS A 16 -10.11 -5.03 0.31
C HIS A 16 -10.08 -6.55 0.48
N ARG A 17 -9.32 -7.21 -0.38
CA ARG A 17 -9.25 -8.67 -0.40
C ARG A 17 -7.91 -9.14 0.15
N LEU A 18 -7.95 -10.04 1.11
CA LEU A 18 -6.75 -10.64 1.68
C LEU A 18 -6.18 -11.70 0.73
N VAL A 19 -4.90 -11.59 0.44
CA VAL A 19 -4.14 -12.65 -0.25
C VAL A 19 -3.34 -13.45 0.77
N ALA A 20 -2.56 -12.79 1.62
CA ALA A 20 -1.73 -13.42 2.64
C ALA A 20 -1.49 -12.48 3.81
N ASP A 21 -1.10 -13.05 4.95
CA ASP A 21 -0.75 -12.30 6.16
C ASP A 21 0.78 -12.04 6.20
N ASP A 22 1.51 -12.77 7.02
CA ASP A 22 2.94 -12.50 7.28
C ASP A 22 3.86 -12.89 6.12
N ARG A 23 3.45 -13.85 5.33
CA ARG A 23 4.26 -14.38 4.24
C ARG A 23 3.50 -14.39 2.92
N VAL A 24 4.11 -13.75 1.95
CA VAL A 24 3.62 -13.76 0.56
C VAL A 24 4.69 -14.42 -0.30
N ASP A 25 4.33 -15.49 -0.98
CA ASP A 25 5.22 -16.13 -1.95
C ASP A 25 5.07 -15.39 -3.28
N VAL A 26 6.17 -14.81 -3.77
CA VAL A 26 6.16 -14.01 -4.99
C VAL A 26 6.83 -14.73 -6.14
N PHE A 27 6.32 -14.52 -7.34
CA PHE A 27 6.87 -15.10 -8.56
C PHE A 27 6.64 -14.17 -9.76
N ALA A 28 7.55 -14.25 -10.73
CA ALA A 28 7.39 -13.49 -11.96
C ALA A 28 6.51 -14.25 -12.94
N ARG A 29 5.59 -13.53 -13.57
CA ARG A 29 4.78 -14.05 -14.67
C ARG A 29 5.09 -13.20 -15.91
N ASP A 30 5.36 -13.84 -17.04
CA ASP A 30 5.66 -13.19 -18.33
C ASP A 30 6.85 -12.21 -18.29
N GLU A 31 7.82 -12.44 -17.39
CA GLU A 31 9.03 -11.63 -17.20
C GLU A 31 8.76 -10.16 -16.81
N MET A 32 7.52 -9.69 -16.85
CA MET A 32 7.17 -8.29 -16.64
C MET A 32 6.25 -8.04 -15.44
N THR A 33 5.59 -9.07 -14.96
CA THR A 33 4.62 -8.92 -13.87
C THR A 33 5.01 -9.76 -12.67
N LEU A 34 4.90 -9.18 -11.49
CA LEU A 34 5.12 -9.86 -10.22
C LEU A 34 3.76 -10.26 -9.65
N TRP A 35 3.65 -11.50 -9.21
CA TRP A 35 2.46 -12.06 -8.60
C TRP A 35 2.75 -12.56 -7.19
N GLY A 36 1.76 -12.51 -6.35
CA GLY A 36 1.85 -12.99 -4.98
C GLY A 36 0.73 -13.96 -4.64
N GLU A 37 1.06 -14.95 -3.83
CA GLU A 37 0.12 -15.94 -3.33
C GLU A 37 0.47 -16.33 -1.90
N PRO A 38 -0.48 -16.84 -1.12
CA PRO A 38 -0.20 -17.33 0.22
C PRO A 38 0.50 -18.69 0.15
N ALA A 39 1.26 -19.02 1.21
CA ALA A 39 1.61 -20.41 1.44
C ALA A 39 0.30 -21.21 1.62
N GLU A 40 0.19 -22.36 0.98
CA GLU A 40 -1.08 -23.11 0.92
C GLU A 40 -1.65 -23.41 2.31
N ILE A 41 -0.78 -23.77 3.26
CA ILE A 41 -1.19 -24.04 4.65
C ILE A 41 -1.79 -22.84 5.36
N LEU A 42 -1.48 -21.62 4.91
CA LEU A 42 -1.94 -20.36 5.51
C LEU A 42 -3.03 -19.67 4.69
N ARG A 43 -3.52 -20.32 3.67
CA ARG A 43 -4.51 -19.77 2.76
C ARG A 43 -5.79 -19.36 3.50
N HIS A 44 -6.20 -18.09 3.33
CA HIS A 44 -7.36 -17.46 3.95
C HIS A 44 -7.26 -17.25 5.47
N LEU A 45 -6.14 -17.62 6.07
CA LEU A 45 -5.98 -17.54 7.53
C LEU A 45 -5.28 -16.25 7.95
N LEU A 46 -5.73 -15.76 9.10
CA LEU A 46 -5.20 -14.56 9.71
C LEU A 46 -5.06 -14.80 11.21
N GLU A 47 -3.92 -14.48 11.80
CA GLU A 47 -3.72 -14.59 13.23
C GLU A 47 -3.98 -13.25 13.91
N ILE A 48 -5.01 -13.19 14.74
CA ILE A 48 -5.35 -12.00 15.52
C ILE A 48 -4.93 -12.20 16.97
N ARG A 49 -4.06 -11.34 17.45
CA ARG A 49 -3.60 -11.38 18.84
C ARG A 49 -4.78 -11.27 19.80
N GLY A 50 -4.90 -12.23 20.70
CA GLY A 50 -5.99 -12.32 21.68
C GLY A 50 -7.22 -13.10 21.20
N VAL A 51 -7.33 -13.37 19.92
CA VAL A 51 -8.43 -14.17 19.34
C VAL A 51 -7.92 -15.51 18.83
N GLY A 52 -6.74 -15.54 18.21
CA GLY A 52 -6.16 -16.71 17.60
C GLY A 52 -6.25 -16.67 16.07
N ILE A 53 -6.20 -17.83 15.46
CA ILE A 53 -6.29 -17.97 14.00
C ILE A 53 -7.76 -17.91 13.58
N ILE A 54 -8.07 -17.03 12.62
CA ILE A 54 -9.40 -16.92 12.03
C ILE A 54 -9.35 -17.26 10.54
N ASP A 55 -10.43 -17.79 10.02
CA ASP A 55 -10.62 -18.01 8.59
C ASP A 55 -11.43 -16.84 8.02
N VAL A 56 -10.75 -15.97 7.29
CA VAL A 56 -11.32 -14.73 6.75
C VAL A 56 -12.45 -15.04 5.76
N MET A 57 -12.28 -16.07 4.93
CA MET A 57 -13.32 -16.46 3.99
C MET A 57 -14.59 -16.93 4.69
N SER A 58 -14.45 -17.73 5.74
CA SER A 58 -15.59 -18.21 6.52
C SER A 58 -16.36 -17.10 7.24
N LEU A 59 -15.62 -16.09 7.75
CA LEU A 59 -16.21 -15.00 8.53
C LEU A 59 -16.75 -13.86 7.66
N TYR A 60 -16.08 -13.54 6.55
CA TYR A 60 -16.38 -12.36 5.74
C TYR A 60 -16.79 -12.68 4.31
N GLY A 61 -16.77 -13.93 3.90
CA GLY A 61 -17.19 -14.38 2.59
C GLY A 61 -16.07 -14.48 1.56
N ALA A 62 -16.39 -15.08 0.42
CA ALA A 62 -15.43 -15.31 -0.65
C ALA A 62 -14.89 -14.02 -1.28
N SER A 63 -15.65 -12.93 -1.22
CA SER A 63 -15.22 -11.61 -1.72
C SER A 63 -14.16 -10.94 -0.85
N ALA A 64 -13.90 -11.45 0.34
CA ALA A 64 -12.92 -10.92 1.27
C ALA A 64 -11.51 -11.49 1.06
N VAL A 65 -11.37 -12.52 0.24
CA VAL A 65 -10.10 -13.21 -0.01
C VAL A 65 -9.82 -13.35 -1.51
N LYS A 66 -8.55 -13.53 -1.84
CA LYS A 66 -8.10 -13.76 -3.20
C LYS A 66 -6.91 -14.73 -3.16
N ASP A 67 -6.91 -15.73 -4.05
CA ASP A 67 -5.89 -16.79 -4.03
C ASP A 67 -4.53 -16.33 -4.59
N SER A 68 -4.55 -15.36 -5.49
CA SER A 68 -3.34 -14.74 -6.02
C SER A 68 -3.67 -13.34 -6.53
N SER A 69 -2.67 -12.47 -6.57
CA SER A 69 -2.85 -11.14 -7.13
C SER A 69 -1.53 -10.63 -7.70
N GLN A 70 -1.63 -9.77 -8.70
CA GLN A 70 -0.48 -9.02 -9.17
C GLN A 70 -0.01 -8.09 -8.06
N VAL A 71 1.30 -8.07 -7.83
CA VAL A 71 1.93 -7.14 -6.89
C VAL A 71 2.40 -5.93 -7.69
N GLN A 72 1.77 -4.80 -7.49
CA GLN A 72 2.04 -3.58 -8.25
C GLN A 72 2.84 -2.55 -7.48
N ILE A 73 2.86 -2.66 -6.14
CA ILE A 73 3.47 -1.68 -5.25
C ILE A 73 3.89 -2.38 -3.97
N ALA A 74 5.03 -1.98 -3.43
CA ALA A 74 5.49 -2.38 -2.11
C ALA A 74 5.41 -1.20 -1.16
N VAL A 75 4.81 -1.42 0.00
CA VAL A 75 4.69 -0.41 1.04
C VAL A 75 5.58 -0.82 2.21
N TYR A 76 6.58 -0.01 2.50
CA TYR A 76 7.49 -0.20 3.63
C TYR A 76 7.02 0.63 4.81
N LEU A 77 6.71 -0.05 5.89
CA LEU A 77 6.34 0.59 7.14
C LEU A 77 7.59 0.72 8.00
N GLU A 78 7.96 1.94 8.32
CA GLU A 78 9.17 2.26 9.05
C GLU A 78 8.81 2.98 10.35
N ASN A 79 9.59 2.72 11.41
CA ASN A 79 9.43 3.48 12.64
C ASN A 79 9.77 4.94 12.38
N TYR A 80 8.90 5.83 12.83
CA TYR A 80 9.12 7.26 12.70
C TYR A 80 10.36 7.67 13.49
N THR A 81 11.35 8.25 12.81
CA THR A 81 12.50 8.89 13.43
C THR A 81 12.51 10.36 13.00
N LYS A 82 12.77 11.25 13.97
CA LYS A 82 12.84 12.70 13.69
C LYS A 82 13.98 13.07 12.74
N GLU A 83 14.95 12.16 12.56
CA GLU A 83 16.11 12.35 11.70
C GLU A 83 15.85 12.06 10.24
N GLN A 84 14.76 11.37 9.91
CA GLN A 84 14.40 11.06 8.54
C GLN A 84 13.48 12.13 7.99
N THR A 85 13.90 12.67 6.84
CA THR A 85 13.10 13.64 6.11
C THR A 85 12.17 12.89 5.17
N TYR A 86 10.87 13.00 5.41
CA TYR A 86 9.86 12.45 4.51
C TYR A 86 9.39 13.53 3.55
N ASP A 87 9.35 13.18 2.27
CA ASP A 87 8.84 14.08 1.24
C ASP A 87 7.32 14.21 1.36
N ARG A 88 6.84 15.40 1.69
CA ARG A 88 5.41 15.71 1.82
C ARG A 88 4.64 15.57 0.51
N LEU A 89 5.31 15.71 -0.62
CA LEU A 89 4.69 15.68 -1.92
C LEU A 89 4.77 14.30 -2.59
N GLY A 90 5.44 13.34 -1.96
CA GLY A 90 5.60 12.01 -2.51
C GLY A 90 6.43 11.97 -3.79
N ASN A 91 7.36 12.89 -3.97
CA ASN A 91 8.19 13.00 -5.17
C ASN A 91 9.37 12.03 -5.20
N ASN A 92 9.71 11.41 -4.06
CA ASN A 92 10.79 10.43 -3.97
C ASN A 92 10.30 9.07 -4.45
N ALA A 93 10.34 8.87 -5.77
CA ALA A 93 10.03 7.58 -6.36
C ALA A 93 11.17 6.60 -6.06
N GLU A 94 10.88 5.58 -5.25
CA GLU A 94 11.78 4.46 -5.01
C GLU A 94 11.27 3.23 -5.75
N GLU A 95 12.19 2.29 -6.01
CA GLU A 95 11.86 1.04 -6.66
C GLU A 95 12.49 -0.13 -5.90
N ILE A 96 11.92 -1.30 -6.02
CA ILE A 96 12.45 -2.54 -5.47
C ILE A 96 12.26 -3.66 -6.50
N GLU A 97 13.23 -4.58 -6.55
CA GLU A 97 13.21 -5.70 -7.48
C GLU A 97 12.94 -7.01 -6.74
N PHE A 98 12.00 -7.79 -7.25
CA PHE A 98 11.73 -9.16 -6.84
C PHE A 98 11.65 -10.04 -8.08
N CYS A 99 12.35 -11.17 -8.08
CA CYS A 99 12.30 -12.15 -9.18
C CYS A 99 12.55 -11.52 -10.57
N GLY A 100 13.43 -10.52 -10.65
CA GLY A 100 13.73 -9.80 -11.89
C GLY A 100 12.71 -8.76 -12.31
N VAL A 101 11.66 -8.54 -11.52
CA VAL A 101 10.61 -7.55 -11.80
C VAL A 101 10.76 -6.38 -10.85
N THR A 102 10.82 -5.18 -11.38
CA THR A 102 10.94 -3.94 -10.61
C THR A 102 9.56 -3.31 -10.40
N ILE A 103 9.24 -3.01 -9.14
CA ILE A 103 7.98 -2.36 -8.77
C ILE A 103 8.25 -1.12 -7.91
N PRO A 104 7.33 -0.15 -7.89
CA PRO A 104 7.44 1.01 -7.01
C PRO A 104 7.42 0.62 -5.53
N ARG A 105 8.17 1.35 -4.74
CA ARG A 105 8.21 1.21 -3.28
C ARG A 105 7.86 2.54 -2.62
N ILE A 106 6.93 2.49 -1.69
CA ILE A 106 6.52 3.64 -0.89
C ILE A 106 6.95 3.39 0.55
N ARG A 107 7.59 4.38 1.17
CA ARG A 107 7.94 4.36 2.59
C ARG A 107 6.92 5.16 3.38
N ILE A 108 6.34 4.55 4.40
CA ILE A 108 5.36 5.19 5.27
C ILE A 108 5.89 5.16 6.70
N PRO A 109 6.06 6.31 7.35
CA PRO A 109 6.45 6.34 8.75
C PRO A 109 5.28 5.89 9.64
N VAL A 110 5.57 4.95 10.53
CA VAL A 110 4.61 4.47 11.53
C VAL A 110 4.81 5.24 12.82
N LYS A 111 3.77 5.86 13.30
CA LYS A 111 3.78 6.60 14.57
C LYS A 111 2.65 6.08 15.46
N THR A 112 2.92 5.97 16.76
CA THR A 112 1.93 5.58 17.75
C THR A 112 0.70 6.49 17.67
N GLY A 113 -0.49 5.88 17.65
CA GLY A 113 -1.76 6.58 17.56
C GLY A 113 -2.25 6.87 16.13
N ARG A 114 -1.47 6.53 15.11
CA ARG A 114 -1.87 6.69 13.71
C ARG A 114 -2.56 5.44 13.18
N ASN A 115 -3.66 5.61 12.48
CA ASN A 115 -4.36 4.48 11.85
C ASN A 115 -3.64 4.08 10.56
N ILE A 116 -2.87 2.99 10.64
CA ILE A 116 -2.05 2.48 9.53
C ILE A 116 -2.93 2.01 8.37
N SER A 117 -4.07 1.38 8.63
CA SER A 117 -4.98 0.90 7.60
C SER A 117 -5.44 2.02 6.67
N VAL A 118 -5.80 3.16 7.25
CA VAL A 118 -6.23 4.33 6.46
C VAL A 118 -5.09 4.86 5.60
N VAL A 119 -3.88 4.92 6.13
CA VAL A 119 -2.71 5.43 5.40
C VAL A 119 -2.33 4.50 4.25
N ILE A 120 -2.33 3.19 4.49
CA ILE A 120 -2.05 2.18 3.45
C ILE A 120 -3.10 2.25 2.34
N GLU A 121 -4.37 2.32 2.71
CA GLU A 121 -5.46 2.44 1.74
C GLU A 121 -5.31 3.71 0.89
N ALA A 122 -5.04 4.83 1.52
CA ALA A 122 -4.82 6.10 0.81
C ALA A 122 -3.62 6.02 -0.14
N ALA A 123 -2.52 5.40 0.29
CA ALA A 123 -1.35 5.21 -0.55
C ALA A 123 -1.64 4.34 -1.78
N ALA A 124 -2.36 3.24 -1.59
CA ALA A 124 -2.74 2.34 -2.67
C ALA A 124 -3.70 3.01 -3.67
N MET A 125 -4.69 3.74 -3.16
CA MET A 125 -5.64 4.47 -4.00
C MET A 125 -4.96 5.60 -4.77
N ASN A 126 -4.04 6.32 -4.15
CA ASN A 126 -3.28 7.38 -4.79
C ASN A 126 -2.38 6.83 -5.90
N TYR A 127 -1.71 5.71 -5.65
CA TYR A 127 -0.92 5.02 -6.67
C TYR A 127 -1.78 4.63 -7.86
N ARG A 128 -2.93 4.02 -7.61
CA ARG A 128 -3.86 3.62 -8.67
C ARG A 128 -4.38 4.82 -9.46
N ALA A 129 -4.66 5.93 -8.79
CA ALA A 129 -5.07 7.17 -9.44
C ALA A 129 -3.99 7.72 -10.37
N LYS A 130 -2.72 7.70 -9.92
CA LYS A 130 -1.58 8.12 -10.77
C LYS A 130 -1.45 7.26 -12.02
N GLU A 131 -1.64 5.95 -11.91
CA GLU A 131 -1.63 5.04 -13.05
C GLU A 131 -2.73 5.36 -14.07
N MET A 132 -3.84 5.93 -13.61
CA MET A 132 -4.96 6.36 -14.45
C MET A 132 -4.81 7.81 -14.95
N GLY A 133 -3.71 8.48 -14.63
CA GLY A 133 -3.43 9.84 -15.06
C GLY A 133 -3.83 10.94 -14.06
N TYR A 134 -4.29 10.58 -12.87
CA TYR A 134 -4.70 11.54 -11.83
C TYR A 134 -3.57 11.72 -10.81
N ASP A 135 -2.66 12.64 -11.08
CA ASP A 135 -1.54 12.94 -10.19
C ASP A 135 -1.83 14.21 -9.38
N ALA A 136 -2.15 14.04 -8.09
CA ALA A 136 -2.49 15.14 -7.21
C ALA A 136 -1.30 16.08 -6.96
N THR A 137 -0.08 15.55 -6.93
CA THR A 137 1.13 16.37 -6.77
C THR A 137 1.31 17.31 -7.96
N LYS A 138 1.15 16.78 -9.17
CA LYS A 138 1.20 17.59 -10.39
C LYS A 138 0.09 18.63 -10.41
N THR A 139 -1.11 18.27 -10.01
CA THR A 139 -2.23 19.21 -9.91
C THR A 139 -1.90 20.34 -8.96
N PHE A 140 -1.32 20.05 -7.81
CA PHE A 140 -0.89 21.07 -6.85
C PHE A 140 0.19 21.98 -7.42
N GLU A 141 1.20 21.42 -8.05
CA GLU A 141 2.29 22.19 -8.68
C GLU A 141 1.77 23.10 -9.80
N ASP A 142 0.87 22.62 -10.63
CA ASP A 142 0.25 23.43 -11.70
C ASP A 142 -0.56 24.60 -11.13
N ARG A 143 -1.33 24.35 -10.08
CA ARG A 143 -2.10 25.40 -9.38
C ARG A 143 -1.19 26.43 -8.71
N LEU A 144 -0.09 25.98 -8.13
CA LEU A 144 0.89 26.87 -7.50
C LEU A 144 1.56 27.77 -8.54
N THR A 145 1.94 27.22 -9.69
CA THR A 145 2.49 27.97 -10.81
C THR A 145 1.51 29.04 -11.31
N GLN A 146 0.23 28.68 -11.50
CA GLN A 146 -0.81 29.61 -11.90
C GLN A 146 -0.98 30.73 -10.88
N LEU A 147 -0.93 30.42 -9.61
CA LEU A 147 -1.05 31.41 -8.54
C LEU A 147 0.12 32.41 -8.56
N ILE A 148 1.34 31.93 -8.79
CA ILE A 148 2.54 32.77 -8.89
C ILE A 148 2.41 33.68 -10.11
N ASP A 149 2.03 33.15 -11.28
CA ASP A 149 1.86 33.92 -12.51
C ASP A 149 0.79 35.02 -12.35
N GLN A 150 -0.32 34.71 -11.68
CA GLN A 150 -1.36 35.70 -11.38
C GLN A 150 -0.86 36.82 -10.49
N ASN A 151 -0.02 36.52 -9.51
CA ASN A 151 0.57 37.51 -8.63
C ASN A 151 1.59 38.40 -9.33
N GLU A 152 2.33 37.86 -10.32
CA GLU A 152 3.26 38.65 -11.15
C GLU A 152 2.51 39.61 -12.08
N VAL A 153 1.36 39.22 -12.58
CA VAL A 153 0.55 40.06 -13.49
C VAL A 153 -0.18 41.18 -12.78
N LYS A 154 -0.34 41.11 -11.46
CA LYS A 154 -1.04 42.10 -10.65
C LYS A 154 -0.17 43.28 -10.16
N VAL A 155 1.07 43.31 -10.56
CA VAL A 155 2.00 44.40 -10.17
C VAL A 155 1.89 45.59 -11.11
#